data_6929c3f9f2a198222022a4331d563b0f
#
_entry.id   6929c3f9f2a198222022a4331d563b0f
#
_cell.length_a   1.000
_cell.length_b   1.000
_cell.length_c   1.000
_cell.angle_alpha   90.00
_cell.angle_beta   90.00
_cell.angle_gamma   90.00
#
_symmetry.space_group_name_H-M   'P 1'
#
loop_
_entity.id
_entity.type
_entity.pdbx_description
1 polymer ?
#
loop_
_entity_poly.entity_id
_entity_poly.type
_entity_poly.pdbx_seq_one_letter_code
_entity_poly.pdbx_strand_id
1 'polypeptide(L)'
;GIKLAICPGEFALCAASGTTPVPNKTITVGDKVYPLGHAVCPVLAGPAIADLNLTGGSCANPGPGKVWSLFSAAYSSYPQAPSWSVAPAKPRTFVTTMAPGGGMSNMWSFPCVIRPGSTNGAKLADCYGPMNESPSGNPVPPGTKVITEAAPGVANPVGGNIP
;
A
#
# COMPACT_ATOMS: atom_id res chain seq x y z
N GLY A 1 17.25 -6.47 10.77
CA GLY A 1 17.04 -7.15 9.51
C GLY A 1 15.59 -7.47 9.25
N ILE A 2 15.27 -7.93 8.06
CA ILE A 2 13.93 -8.33 7.67
C ILE A 2 13.70 -9.77 8.11
N LYS A 3 12.53 -10.05 8.69
CA LYS A 3 12.11 -11.40 9.06
C LYS A 3 10.83 -11.74 8.29
N LEU A 4 10.98 -12.37 7.13
CA LEU A 4 9.86 -12.71 6.26
C LEU A 4 9.03 -13.88 6.81
N ALA A 5 7.71 -13.77 6.67
CA ALA A 5 6.77 -14.84 6.94
C ALA A 5 5.60 -14.78 5.97
N ILE A 6 4.97 -15.92 5.73
CA ILE A 6 3.73 -16.02 4.98
C ILE A 6 2.58 -16.04 5.98
N CYS A 7 1.72 -15.03 5.90
CA CYS A 7 0.58 -14.86 6.79
C CYS A 7 -0.72 -15.24 6.10
N PRO A 8 -1.59 -16.01 6.77
CA PRO A 8 -2.96 -16.27 6.30
C PRO A 8 -3.90 -15.13 6.70
N GLY A 9 -5.12 -15.17 6.20
CA GLY A 9 -6.16 -14.24 6.58
C GLY A 9 -6.20 -12.98 5.73
N GLU A 10 -6.93 -11.98 6.21
CA GLU A 10 -7.11 -10.73 5.48
C GLU A 10 -5.89 -9.83 5.60
N PHE A 11 -5.61 -9.10 4.53
CA PHE A 11 -4.56 -8.08 4.47
C PHE A 11 -4.96 -6.99 3.47
N ALA A 12 -4.36 -5.82 3.58
CA ALA A 12 -4.53 -4.74 2.60
C ALA A 12 -3.43 -4.83 1.54
N LEU A 13 -3.81 -4.78 0.27
CA LEU A 13 -2.88 -4.79 -0.86
C LEU A 13 -2.76 -3.37 -1.43
N CYS A 14 -1.68 -2.68 -1.13
CA CYS A 14 -1.48 -1.28 -1.54
C CYS A 14 -0.70 -1.13 -2.86
N ALA A 15 -0.20 -2.21 -3.43
CA ALA A 15 0.67 -2.15 -4.61
C ALA A 15 0.05 -1.46 -5.83
N ALA A 16 -1.29 -1.52 -5.97
CA ALA A 16 -2.02 -0.88 -7.07
C ALA A 16 -2.70 0.44 -6.65
N SER A 17 -2.34 0.98 -5.50
CA SER A 17 -2.99 2.19 -4.95
C SER A 17 -2.05 3.39 -5.02
N GLY A 18 -2.60 4.54 -5.38
CA GLY A 18 -1.89 5.80 -5.30
C GLY A 18 -1.80 6.32 -3.87
N THR A 19 -0.75 7.05 -3.57
CA THR A 19 -0.55 7.65 -2.26
C THR A 19 -0.73 9.15 -2.31
N THR A 20 -1.50 9.66 -1.35
CA THR A 20 -1.76 11.08 -1.17
C THR A 20 -1.07 11.55 0.10
N PRO A 21 -0.29 12.65 0.05
CA PRO A 21 0.28 13.21 1.26
C PRO A 21 -0.82 13.73 2.19
N VAL A 22 -0.66 13.48 3.50
CA VAL A 22 -1.53 14.05 4.52
C VAL A 22 -0.95 15.40 4.93
N PRO A 23 -1.66 16.53 4.70
CA PRO A 23 -1.10 17.86 4.96
C PRO A 23 -0.63 18.04 6.41
N ASN A 24 0.57 18.58 6.58
CA ASN A 24 1.17 18.91 7.87
C ASN A 24 1.31 17.73 8.85
N LYS A 25 1.37 16.51 8.32
CA LYS A 25 1.58 15.29 9.12
C LYS A 25 2.87 14.61 8.71
N THR A 26 3.56 14.05 9.69
CA THR A 26 4.77 13.29 9.50
C THR A 26 4.67 11.95 10.22
N ILE A 27 5.52 11.02 9.83
CA ILE A 27 5.71 9.74 10.50
C ILE A 27 7.19 9.52 10.72
N THR A 28 7.57 9.04 11.89
CA THR A 28 8.94 8.70 12.21
C THR A 28 9.11 7.18 12.11
N VAL A 29 10.06 6.75 11.30
CA VAL A 29 10.40 5.34 11.12
C VAL A 29 11.88 5.18 11.44
N GLY A 30 12.17 4.47 12.53
CA GLY A 30 13.54 4.44 13.07
C GLY A 30 13.95 5.83 13.54
N ASP A 31 15.04 6.35 12.97
CA ASP A 31 15.58 7.69 13.25
C ASP A 31 15.25 8.73 12.17
N LYS A 32 14.44 8.36 11.17
CA LYS A 32 14.09 9.22 10.04
C LYS A 32 12.64 9.69 10.12
N VAL A 33 12.43 10.95 9.74
CA VAL A 33 11.11 11.58 9.65
C VAL A 33 10.72 11.71 8.18
N TYR A 34 9.51 11.25 7.86
CA TYR A 34 8.96 11.31 6.51
C TYR A 34 7.64 12.07 6.51
N PRO A 35 7.23 12.64 5.38
CA PRO A 35 5.82 13.03 5.21
C PRO A 35 4.93 11.81 5.38
N LEU A 36 3.77 11.99 6.03
CA LEU A 36 2.80 10.92 6.15
C LEU A 36 2.03 10.77 4.84
N GLY A 37 1.95 9.56 4.34
CA GLY A 37 1.15 9.20 3.18
C GLY A 37 -0.10 8.43 3.56
N HIS A 38 -1.16 8.60 2.78
CA HIS A 38 -2.41 7.89 2.89
C HIS A 38 -2.72 7.19 1.57
N ALA A 39 -3.08 5.92 1.64
CA ALA A 39 -3.57 5.15 0.51
C ALA A 39 -4.85 4.41 0.88
N VAL A 40 -5.77 4.29 -0.08
CA VAL A 40 -6.94 3.43 0.04
C VAL A 40 -6.62 2.14 -0.69
N CYS A 41 -6.61 1.03 0.03
CA CYS A 41 -6.15 -0.26 -0.48
C CYS A 41 -7.25 -1.32 -0.37
N PRO A 42 -7.33 -2.26 -1.33
CA PRO A 42 -8.27 -3.37 -1.23
C PRO A 42 -7.87 -4.33 -0.11
N VAL A 43 -8.87 -4.89 0.57
CA VAL A 43 -8.69 -5.95 1.54
C VAL A 43 -8.92 -7.28 0.85
N LEU A 44 -7.90 -8.11 0.83
CA LEU A 44 -7.91 -9.43 0.19
C LEU A 44 -7.63 -10.50 1.24
N ALA A 45 -7.83 -11.76 0.88
CA ALA A 45 -7.46 -12.89 1.74
C ALA A 45 -6.12 -13.47 1.27
N GLY A 46 -5.23 -13.75 2.24
CA GLY A 46 -3.92 -14.30 1.99
C GLY A 46 -3.92 -15.67 1.34
N PRO A 47 -2.69 -16.20 0.99
CA PRO A 47 -1.42 -15.95 1.68
C PRO A 47 -0.76 -14.61 1.31
N ALA A 48 -0.12 -14.00 2.30
CA ALA A 48 0.53 -12.71 2.14
C ALA A 48 1.90 -12.67 2.83
N ILE A 49 2.80 -11.85 2.30
CA ILE A 49 4.18 -11.75 2.78
C ILE A 49 4.28 -10.57 3.75
N ALA A 50 4.73 -10.86 4.97
CA ALA A 50 4.94 -9.87 6.03
C ALA A 50 6.41 -9.83 6.48
N ASP A 51 6.81 -8.69 7.04
CA ASP A 51 8.01 -8.58 7.85
C ASP A 51 7.60 -8.63 9.33
N LEU A 52 7.87 -9.73 10.00
CA LEU A 52 7.48 -9.93 11.40
C LEU A 52 8.16 -8.94 12.35
N ASN A 53 9.29 -8.36 11.98
CA ASN A 53 9.91 -7.31 12.79
C ASN A 53 9.04 -6.04 12.87
N LEU A 54 8.14 -5.84 11.90
CA LEU A 54 7.24 -4.70 11.87
C LEU A 54 5.82 -5.05 12.37
N THR A 55 5.45 -6.33 12.37
CA THR A 55 4.10 -6.76 12.78
C THR A 55 4.02 -7.27 14.22
N GLY A 56 5.03 -6.99 15.04
CA GLY A 56 5.04 -7.41 16.43
C GLY A 56 5.41 -8.87 16.66
N GLY A 57 6.05 -9.52 15.70
CA GLY A 57 6.56 -10.89 15.83
C GLY A 57 5.59 -12.00 15.42
N SER A 58 4.39 -11.66 14.93
CA SER A 58 3.39 -12.63 14.52
C SER A 58 2.53 -12.15 13.37
N CYS A 59 1.70 -13.05 12.83
CA CYS A 59 0.70 -12.72 11.81
C CYS A 59 -0.63 -12.18 12.39
N ALA A 60 -0.74 -12.03 13.70
CA ALA A 60 -1.96 -11.52 14.32
C ALA A 60 -2.29 -10.10 13.80
N ASN A 61 -3.57 -9.82 13.58
CA ASN A 61 -4.03 -8.50 13.16
C ASN A 61 -3.58 -7.41 14.14
N PRO A 62 -3.33 -6.17 13.66
CA PRO A 62 -2.87 -5.08 14.54
C PRO A 62 -3.91 -4.61 15.55
N GLY A 63 -5.16 -5.05 15.40
CA GLY A 63 -6.25 -4.74 16.32
C GLY A 63 -7.61 -5.02 15.70
N PRO A 64 -8.72 -4.85 16.47
CA PRO A 64 -10.07 -5.03 15.93
C PRO A 64 -10.34 -4.09 14.76
N GLY A 65 -10.87 -4.64 13.65
CA GLY A 65 -11.16 -3.87 12.46
C GLY A 65 -9.92 -3.36 11.71
N LYS A 66 -8.76 -3.93 11.98
CA LYS A 66 -7.49 -3.56 11.35
C LYS A 66 -6.81 -4.75 10.71
N VAL A 67 -6.05 -4.47 9.66
CA VAL A 67 -5.22 -5.46 8.96
C VAL A 67 -3.86 -4.84 8.65
N TRP A 68 -2.88 -5.69 8.36
CA TRP A 68 -1.58 -5.24 7.88
C TRP A 68 -1.62 -5.00 6.37
N SER A 69 -0.88 -3.99 5.90
CA SER A 69 -0.59 -3.82 4.49
C SER A 69 0.54 -4.77 4.10
N LEU A 70 0.26 -5.72 3.21
CA LEU A 70 1.20 -6.78 2.84
C LEU A 70 1.23 -6.96 1.32
N PHE A 71 2.20 -7.71 0.83
CA PHE A 71 2.22 -8.19 -0.54
C PHE A 71 1.56 -9.56 -0.63
N SER A 72 0.81 -9.81 -1.71
CA SER A 72 0.22 -11.12 -1.95
C SER A 72 1.31 -12.15 -2.27
N ALA A 73 1.30 -13.30 -1.60
CA ALA A 73 2.16 -14.42 -1.95
C ALA A 73 1.62 -15.24 -3.14
N ALA A 74 0.39 -14.96 -3.58
CA ALA A 74 -0.19 -15.58 -4.76
C ALA A 74 0.39 -15.02 -6.08
N TYR A 75 1.02 -13.86 -6.04
CA TYR A 75 1.70 -13.25 -7.19
C TYR A 75 3.21 -13.39 -7.02
N SER A 76 3.88 -13.82 -8.06
CA SER A 76 5.33 -14.09 -8.02
C SER A 76 6.20 -12.85 -8.22
N SER A 77 5.60 -11.74 -8.64
CA SER A 77 6.34 -10.52 -8.96
C SER A 77 5.54 -9.27 -8.63
N TYR A 78 6.23 -8.19 -8.37
CA TYR A 78 5.71 -6.83 -8.30
C TYR A 78 5.72 -6.23 -9.72
N PRO A 79 4.76 -5.37 -10.11
CA PRO A 79 3.61 -4.91 -9.33
C PRO A 79 2.50 -5.95 -9.21
N GLN A 80 1.65 -5.79 -8.18
CA GLN A 80 0.51 -6.65 -7.91
C GLN A 80 -0.80 -5.87 -8.04
N ALA A 81 -1.78 -6.40 -8.76
CA ALA A 81 -3.09 -5.79 -8.87
C ALA A 81 -4.19 -6.81 -8.61
N PRO A 82 -5.28 -6.40 -7.97
CA PRO A 82 -6.44 -7.29 -7.81
C PRO A 82 -7.07 -7.64 -9.16
N SER A 83 -7.64 -8.80 -9.27
CA SER A 83 -8.29 -9.28 -10.51
C SER A 83 -9.49 -8.41 -10.95
N TRP A 84 -10.11 -7.66 -10.04
CA TRP A 84 -11.21 -6.75 -10.32
C TRP A 84 -10.75 -5.31 -10.63
N SER A 85 -9.47 -5.08 -10.72
CA SER A 85 -8.91 -3.79 -11.13
C SER A 85 -9.52 -3.32 -12.45
N VAL A 86 -9.91 -2.06 -12.52
CA VAL A 86 -10.78 -1.47 -13.56
C VAL A 86 -10.21 -1.56 -14.97
N ALA A 87 -8.92 -1.69 -15.11
CA ALA A 87 -8.28 -2.01 -16.38
C ALA A 87 -7.57 -3.35 -16.25
N PRO A 88 -7.41 -4.09 -17.33
CA PRO A 88 -6.49 -5.21 -17.30
C PRO A 88 -5.19 -4.74 -16.67
N ALA A 89 -4.75 -5.43 -15.62
CA ALA A 89 -3.54 -5.06 -14.91
C ALA A 89 -2.37 -5.03 -15.91
N LYS A 90 -1.98 -3.83 -16.30
CA LYS A 90 -0.86 -3.59 -17.21
C LYS A 90 0.16 -2.73 -16.48
N PRO A 91 1.36 -3.24 -16.23
CA PRO A 91 2.43 -2.44 -15.68
C PRO A 91 2.66 -1.20 -16.54
N ARG A 92 2.75 -0.06 -15.89
CA ARG A 92 3.10 1.21 -16.53
C ARG A 92 4.01 2.01 -15.61
N THR A 93 4.67 2.99 -16.15
CA THR A 93 5.51 3.89 -15.37
C THR A 93 4.84 5.24 -15.21
N PHE A 94 5.11 5.89 -14.09
CA PHE A 94 4.81 7.30 -13.89
C PHE A 94 5.92 7.96 -13.07
N VAL A 95 5.95 9.29 -13.11
CA VAL A 95 6.90 10.07 -12.32
C VAL A 95 6.21 10.49 -11.03
N THR A 96 6.80 10.18 -9.89
CA THR A 96 6.21 10.49 -8.58
C THR A 96 6.14 11.99 -8.34
N THR A 97 5.08 12.43 -7.67
CA THR A 97 4.88 13.82 -7.26
C THR A 97 4.33 13.85 -5.83
N MET A 98 4.24 15.04 -5.24
CA MET A 98 3.55 15.24 -3.95
C MET A 98 2.07 15.61 -4.15
N ALA A 99 1.57 15.61 -5.37
CA ALA A 99 0.15 15.83 -5.63
C ALA A 99 -0.68 14.61 -5.16
N PRO A 100 -1.98 14.79 -4.88
CA PRO A 100 -2.85 13.69 -4.49
C PRO A 100 -2.80 12.52 -5.48
N GLY A 101 -2.56 11.31 -4.97
CA GLY A 101 -2.46 10.09 -5.76
C GLY A 101 -1.14 9.90 -6.51
N GLY A 102 -0.23 10.86 -6.48
CA GLY A 102 1.00 10.83 -7.29
C GLY A 102 2.26 10.38 -6.56
N GLY A 103 2.16 10.07 -5.26
CA GLY A 103 3.33 9.71 -4.46
C GLY A 103 3.60 8.22 -4.40
N MET A 104 4.82 7.90 -4.01
CA MET A 104 5.24 6.56 -3.59
C MET A 104 5.37 6.55 -2.07
N SER A 105 4.88 5.51 -1.42
CA SER A 105 5.09 5.31 0.02
C SER A 105 5.41 3.85 0.32
N ASN A 106 6.08 3.65 1.44
CA ASN A 106 6.25 2.32 1.99
C ASN A 106 5.08 2.01 2.93
N MET A 107 4.12 1.22 2.46
CA MET A 107 3.00 0.76 3.28
C MET A 107 3.26 -0.63 3.87
N TRP A 108 4.31 -1.32 3.44
CA TRP A 108 4.53 -2.72 3.77
C TRP A 108 4.72 -2.94 5.27
N SER A 109 3.84 -3.80 5.83
CA SER A 109 3.80 -4.15 7.25
C SER A 109 3.45 -2.98 8.18
N PHE A 110 2.74 -1.99 7.66
CA PHE A 110 2.08 -0.95 8.44
C PHE A 110 0.59 -1.28 8.63
N PRO A 111 -0.05 -0.82 9.73
CA PRO A 111 -1.45 -1.13 9.99
C PRO A 111 -2.40 -0.29 9.14
N CYS A 112 -3.52 -0.91 8.76
CA CYS A 112 -4.61 -0.28 8.03
C CYS A 112 -5.92 -0.44 8.78
N VAL A 113 -6.83 0.52 8.62
CA VAL A 113 -8.17 0.48 9.20
C VAL A 113 -9.17 0.08 8.13
N ILE A 114 -9.89 -1.02 8.33
CA ILE A 114 -10.90 -1.48 7.39
C ILE A 114 -12.09 -0.52 7.41
N ARG A 115 -12.52 -0.07 6.24
CA ARG A 115 -13.73 0.73 6.07
C ARG A 115 -14.99 -0.12 6.26
N PRO A 116 -16.05 0.43 6.85
CA PRO A 116 -17.34 -0.28 6.90
C PRO A 116 -17.93 -0.45 5.49
N GLY A 117 -18.59 -1.60 5.27
CA GLY A 117 -19.23 -1.90 3.99
C GLY A 117 -18.24 -2.20 2.86
N SER A 118 -18.72 -2.00 1.63
CA SER A 118 -17.90 -2.18 0.42
C SER A 118 -18.19 -1.05 -0.56
N THR A 119 -17.21 -0.81 -1.45
CA THR A 119 -17.32 0.18 -2.53
C THR A 119 -17.15 -0.55 -3.85
N ASN A 120 -18.18 -0.50 -4.72
CA ASN A 120 -18.19 -1.22 -6.00
C ASN A 120 -17.80 -2.71 -5.86
N GLY A 121 -18.28 -3.36 -4.78
CA GLY A 121 -17.98 -4.76 -4.49
C GLY A 121 -16.62 -5.02 -3.84
N ALA A 122 -15.81 -4.00 -3.61
CA ALA A 122 -14.51 -4.13 -2.98
C ALA A 122 -14.54 -3.71 -1.51
N LYS A 123 -13.99 -4.54 -0.64
CA LYS A 123 -13.72 -4.18 0.74
C LYS A 123 -12.44 -3.36 0.78
N LEU A 124 -12.47 -2.19 1.39
CA LEU A 124 -11.36 -1.24 1.37
C LEU A 124 -10.83 -0.97 2.77
N ALA A 125 -9.58 -0.55 2.85
CA ALA A 125 -8.94 -0.10 4.08
C ALA A 125 -8.15 1.19 3.84
N ASP A 126 -8.08 2.03 4.87
CA ASP A 126 -7.22 3.21 4.89
C ASP A 126 -5.87 2.83 5.48
N CYS A 127 -4.83 3.02 4.70
CA CYS A 127 -3.45 2.69 5.05
C CYS A 127 -2.61 3.94 5.14
N TYR A 128 -1.68 3.98 6.09
CA TYR A 128 -0.79 5.11 6.31
C TYR A 128 0.64 4.61 6.42
N GLY A 129 1.57 5.38 5.88
CA GLY A 129 2.99 5.03 5.94
C GLY A 129 3.87 6.18 5.46
N PRO A 130 5.20 6.01 5.54
CA PRO A 130 6.14 7.04 5.12
C PRO A 130 6.12 7.24 3.60
N MET A 131 5.97 8.49 3.17
CA MET A 131 6.12 8.84 1.76
C MET A 131 7.59 8.92 1.36
N ASN A 132 7.82 8.81 0.06
CA ASN A 132 9.14 8.95 -0.57
C ASN A 132 10.14 7.86 -0.16
N GLU A 133 9.61 6.70 0.20
CA GLU A 133 10.38 5.51 0.55
C GLU A 133 9.78 4.29 -0.16
N SER A 134 10.65 3.39 -0.63
CA SER A 134 10.22 2.10 -1.16
C SER A 134 10.08 1.05 -0.05
N PRO A 135 9.38 -0.08 -0.30
CA PRO A 135 9.31 -1.18 0.67
C PRO A 135 10.67 -1.75 1.09
N SER A 136 11.70 -1.57 0.29
CA SER A 136 13.08 -1.96 0.64
C SER A 136 13.80 -0.94 1.52
N GLY A 137 13.16 0.20 1.85
CA GLY A 137 13.77 1.26 2.63
C GLY A 137 14.60 2.26 1.83
N ASN A 138 14.65 2.12 0.51
CA ASN A 138 15.39 3.04 -0.34
C ASN A 138 14.61 4.34 -0.55
N PRO A 139 15.30 5.50 -0.62
CA PRO A 139 14.64 6.77 -0.94
C PRO A 139 14.00 6.75 -2.32
N VAL A 140 12.79 7.28 -2.41
CA VAL A 140 12.07 7.52 -3.66
C VAL A 140 11.58 8.97 -3.65
N PRO A 141 12.47 9.95 -3.88
CA PRO A 141 12.08 11.36 -3.84
C PRO A 141 11.09 11.67 -4.96
N PRO A 142 10.29 12.77 -4.82
CA PRO A 142 9.45 13.25 -5.91
C PRO A 142 10.27 13.45 -7.18
N GLY A 143 9.70 13.10 -8.34
CA GLY A 143 10.41 13.10 -9.61
C GLY A 143 11.07 11.77 -9.99
N THR A 144 10.91 10.73 -9.17
CA THR A 144 11.41 9.39 -9.47
C THR A 144 10.43 8.64 -10.38
N LYS A 145 10.97 7.95 -11.37
CA LYS A 145 10.18 7.09 -12.25
C LYS A 145 9.95 5.74 -11.57
N VAL A 146 8.68 5.36 -11.41
CA VAL A 146 8.28 4.12 -10.73
C VAL A 146 7.28 3.34 -11.58
N ILE A 147 7.08 2.08 -11.23
CA ILE A 147 6.13 1.18 -11.90
C ILE A 147 4.88 1.03 -11.03
N THR A 148 3.72 1.04 -11.66
CA THR A 148 2.42 0.74 -11.02
C THR A 148 1.52 -0.04 -11.96
N GLU A 149 0.53 -0.73 -11.42
CA GLU A 149 -0.60 -1.30 -12.17
C GLU A 149 -1.89 -0.50 -11.98
N ALA A 150 -1.85 0.56 -11.16
CA ALA A 150 -3.01 1.42 -10.96
C ALA A 150 -3.39 2.13 -12.26
N ALA A 151 -4.69 2.19 -12.56
CA ALA A 151 -5.20 2.87 -13.74
C ALA A 151 -4.92 4.38 -13.67
N PRO A 152 -4.49 5.02 -14.77
CA PRO A 152 -4.21 6.45 -14.77
C PRO A 152 -5.51 7.27 -14.70
N GLY A 153 -5.49 8.36 -13.90
CA GLY A 153 -6.49 9.40 -13.93
C GLY A 153 -7.93 9.01 -13.59
N VAL A 154 -8.20 7.76 -13.26
CA VAL A 154 -9.55 7.25 -13.06
C VAL A 154 -9.71 6.80 -11.61
N ALA A 155 -10.80 7.26 -10.98
CA ALA A 155 -11.20 6.73 -9.69
C ALA A 155 -11.54 5.24 -9.85
N ASN A 156 -10.83 4.39 -9.14
CA ASN A 156 -11.09 2.96 -9.11
C ASN A 156 -11.45 2.53 -7.68
N PRO A 157 -11.89 1.27 -7.45
CA PRO A 157 -12.26 0.84 -6.10
C PRO A 157 -11.15 0.99 -5.06
N VAL A 158 -9.88 0.99 -5.47
CA VAL A 158 -8.75 1.21 -4.55
C VAL A 158 -8.48 2.69 -4.27
N GLY A 159 -9.13 3.59 -5.00
CA GLY A 159 -8.96 5.03 -4.82
C GLY A 159 -7.68 5.56 -5.44
N GLY A 160 -7.64 6.88 -5.59
CA GLY A 160 -6.50 7.61 -6.10
C GLY A 160 -6.64 8.01 -7.57
N ASN A 161 -6.09 9.17 -7.88
CA ASN A 161 -5.94 9.68 -9.25
C ASN A 161 -4.45 9.62 -9.59
N ILE A 162 -3.94 8.45 -9.89
CA ILE A 162 -2.55 8.30 -10.29
C ILE A 162 -2.39 8.91 -11.69
N PRO A 163 -1.40 9.77 -11.87
CA PRO A 163 -1.12 10.37 -13.18
C PRO A 163 -0.90 9.35 -14.26
#